data_4ba489ffedb26ec492afb693ab655471
#
_entry.id   4ba489ffedb26ec492afb693ab655471
#
_cell.length_a   1.000
_cell.length_b   1.000
_cell.length_c   1.000
_cell.angle_alpha   90.00
_cell.angle_beta   90.00
_cell.angle_gamma   90.00
#
_symmetry.space_group_name_H-M   'P 1'
#
loop_
_entity.id
_entity.type
_entity.pdbx_description
1 polymer ?
#
loop_
_entity_poly.entity_id
_entity_poly.type
_entity_poly.pdbx_seq_one_letter_code
_entity_poly.pdbx_strand_id
1 'polypeptide(L)'
;MKLGSHNLTGEKVAVKILEKEKIQDVSDVERVAREIHILKLIRHPHIIQLYEIIETPKQLYLIMEYAPGGELFDFIVQSQRVKEPEACRFFHQIIAGVEYLHKLGIVHRDLKPENLLLDHKKNIKIVDFGLSNTYKTGETLKTACGSPCYAAPEMIAGKRYLGSNVDIWSCGVILFAMICGYLPFEDPNTANLYKKILSGEYTIPKFVSAEARELIQAILNTDPEKRFKIADIRKHPWFNQVSLPKITGGIFIGLSQIPINVKVLEMLVEYNFKKDYAVKCINANKHNHVTTSYYLLLKRQEQLGELSDKDFEYFDDRKIN
;
A
#
# COMPACT_ATOMS: atom_id res chain seq x y z
N MET A 1 12.94 -10.99 5.75
CA MET A 1 12.94 -9.63 6.31
C MET A 1 13.77 -9.57 7.56
N LYS A 2 14.52 -8.46 7.78
CA LYS A 2 15.30 -8.19 9.00
C LYS A 2 15.01 -6.76 9.47
N LEU A 3 15.09 -6.54 10.78
CA LEU A 3 15.07 -5.20 11.36
C LEU A 3 16.49 -4.62 11.30
N GLY A 4 16.62 -3.40 10.78
CA GLY A 4 17.85 -2.63 10.76
C GLY A 4 17.72 -1.33 11.53
N SER A 5 18.86 -0.67 11.75
CA SER A 5 18.93 0.68 12.31
C SER A 5 19.82 1.52 11.41
N HIS A 6 19.34 2.69 11.01
CA HIS A 6 20.12 3.61 10.18
C HIS A 6 21.12 4.36 11.06
N ASN A 7 22.42 4.19 10.79
CA ASN A 7 23.48 4.64 11.71
C ASN A 7 23.46 6.16 11.96
N LEU A 8 23.17 6.99 10.95
CA LEU A 8 23.19 8.44 11.11
C LEU A 8 21.99 8.97 11.90
N THR A 9 20.80 8.43 11.67
CA THR A 9 19.57 8.95 12.27
C THR A 9 19.08 8.15 13.48
N GLY A 10 19.60 6.93 13.68
CA GLY A 10 19.12 5.99 14.68
C GLY A 10 17.78 5.34 14.37
N GLU A 11 17.12 5.74 13.25
CA GLU A 11 15.80 5.27 12.87
C GLU A 11 15.79 3.79 12.48
N LYS A 12 14.69 3.11 12.85
CA LYS A 12 14.46 1.71 12.48
C LYS A 12 13.98 1.59 11.04
N VAL A 13 14.52 0.60 10.34
CA VAL A 13 14.18 0.28 8.95
C VAL A 13 13.93 -1.22 8.80
N ALA A 14 13.08 -1.59 7.84
CA ALA A 14 12.90 -2.96 7.43
C ALA A 14 13.85 -3.27 6.26
N VAL A 15 14.56 -4.38 6.34
CA VAL A 15 15.52 -4.81 5.31
C VAL A 15 15.02 -6.11 4.67
N LYS A 16 14.57 -6.03 3.41
CA LYS A 16 14.24 -7.20 2.58
C LYS A 16 15.51 -7.64 1.87
N ILE A 17 15.94 -8.87 2.13
CA ILE A 17 17.16 -9.45 1.55
C ILE A 17 16.73 -10.44 0.48
N LEU A 18 17.19 -10.25 -0.74
CA LEU A 18 16.96 -11.11 -1.88
C LEU A 18 18.30 -11.74 -2.28
N GLU A 19 18.39 -13.06 -2.24
CA GLU A 19 19.57 -13.82 -2.66
C GLU A 19 19.53 -14.03 -4.17
N LYS A 20 20.51 -13.51 -4.91
CA LYS A 20 20.53 -13.58 -6.37
C LYS A 20 20.58 -15.02 -6.90
N GLU A 21 21.22 -15.92 -6.17
CA GLU A 21 21.29 -17.35 -6.49
C GLU A 21 19.90 -18.04 -6.46
N LYS A 22 18.93 -17.49 -5.72
CA LYS A 22 17.55 -18.00 -5.65
C LYS A 22 16.62 -17.38 -6.71
N ILE A 23 17.09 -16.37 -7.45
CA ILE A 23 16.36 -15.68 -8.50
C ILE A 23 16.97 -16.13 -9.83
N GLN A 24 16.67 -17.37 -10.24
CA GLN A 24 17.29 -17.97 -11.44
C GLN A 24 16.35 -17.97 -12.64
N ASP A 25 15.06 -18.15 -12.40
CA ASP A 25 14.05 -18.17 -13.45
C ASP A 25 13.76 -16.76 -13.99
N VAL A 26 13.59 -16.65 -15.30
CA VAL A 26 13.26 -15.38 -15.96
C VAL A 26 12.02 -14.72 -15.34
N SER A 27 11.02 -15.53 -14.98
CA SER A 27 9.80 -15.05 -14.31
C SER A 27 10.06 -14.42 -12.94
N ASP A 28 11.00 -14.97 -12.15
CA ASP A 28 11.37 -14.42 -10.85
C ASP A 28 12.16 -13.12 -10.99
N VAL A 29 13.07 -13.06 -11.95
CA VAL A 29 13.82 -11.84 -12.29
C VAL A 29 12.85 -10.73 -12.68
N GLU A 30 11.91 -11.00 -13.59
CA GLU A 30 10.90 -10.04 -14.02
C GLU A 30 10.01 -9.58 -12.86
N ARG A 31 9.61 -10.51 -11.97
CA ARG A 31 8.79 -10.20 -10.79
C ARG A 31 9.51 -9.26 -9.83
N VAL A 32 10.77 -9.56 -9.50
CA VAL A 32 11.59 -8.71 -8.63
C VAL A 32 11.85 -7.35 -9.25
N ALA A 33 12.20 -7.31 -10.55
CA ALA A 33 12.43 -6.06 -11.26
C ALA A 33 11.17 -5.18 -11.28
N ARG A 34 10.01 -5.78 -11.50
CA ARG A 34 8.70 -5.09 -11.47
C ARG A 34 8.36 -4.57 -10.09
N GLU A 35 8.53 -5.38 -9.04
CA GLU A 35 8.32 -4.96 -7.65
C GLU A 35 9.18 -3.73 -7.32
N ILE A 36 10.47 -3.77 -7.64
CA ILE A 36 11.39 -2.66 -7.41
C ILE A 36 10.98 -1.42 -8.22
N HIS A 37 10.63 -1.62 -9.49
CA HIS A 37 10.17 -0.52 -10.34
C HIS A 37 8.95 0.18 -9.76
N ILE A 38 7.96 -0.58 -9.32
CA ILE A 38 6.74 -0.06 -8.67
C ILE A 38 7.09 0.68 -7.38
N LEU A 39 7.89 0.09 -6.50
CA LEU A 39 8.29 0.70 -5.24
C LEU A 39 9.02 2.04 -5.42
N LYS A 40 9.78 2.21 -6.50
CA LYS A 40 10.44 3.48 -6.84
C LYS A 40 9.47 4.59 -7.25
N LEU A 41 8.30 4.24 -7.78
CA LEU A 41 7.30 5.21 -8.25
C LEU A 41 6.32 5.64 -7.14
N ILE A 42 6.25 4.90 -6.04
CA ILE A 42 5.24 5.07 -5.00
C ILE A 42 5.73 6.00 -3.91
N ARG A 43 4.90 7.01 -3.59
CA ARG A 43 5.08 7.88 -2.43
C ARG A 43 3.72 8.31 -1.88
N HIS A 44 3.23 7.55 -0.89
CA HIS A 44 1.90 7.75 -0.30
C HIS A 44 1.91 7.38 1.20
N PRO A 45 1.21 8.12 2.08
CA PRO A 45 1.22 7.89 3.53
C PRO A 45 0.77 6.48 3.96
N HIS A 46 -0.09 5.82 3.16
CA HIS A 46 -0.62 4.49 3.47
C HIS A 46 -0.03 3.38 2.60
N ILE A 47 1.14 3.61 2.00
CA ILE A 47 1.92 2.59 1.30
C ILE A 47 3.34 2.61 1.84
N ILE A 48 3.94 1.44 1.98
CA ILE A 48 5.31 1.31 2.48
C ILE A 48 6.30 2.06 1.58
N GLN A 49 7.18 2.85 2.18
CA GLN A 49 8.17 3.63 1.45
C GLN A 49 9.46 2.83 1.26
N LEU A 50 9.95 2.78 0.02
CA LEU A 50 11.30 2.34 -0.29
C LEU A 50 12.27 3.51 -0.08
N TYR A 51 13.31 3.30 0.73
CA TYR A 51 14.34 4.32 0.98
C TYR A 51 15.59 4.11 0.11
N GLU A 52 16.17 2.92 0.14
CA GLU A 52 17.44 2.64 -0.53
C GLU A 52 17.48 1.23 -1.11
N ILE A 53 18.26 1.06 -2.15
CA ILE A 53 18.57 -0.24 -2.75
C ILE A 53 20.07 -0.42 -2.71
N ILE A 54 20.53 -1.47 -2.02
CA ILE A 54 21.95 -1.80 -1.93
C ILE A 54 22.16 -3.14 -2.65
N GLU A 55 23.03 -3.13 -3.64
CA GLU A 55 23.35 -4.30 -4.42
C GLU A 55 24.77 -4.79 -4.15
N THR A 56 24.88 -6.09 -3.91
CA THR A 56 26.17 -6.79 -3.80
C THR A 56 26.25 -7.89 -4.86
N PRO A 57 27.40 -8.53 -5.06
CA PRO A 57 27.50 -9.66 -6.00
C PRO A 57 26.53 -10.82 -5.72
N LYS A 58 26.18 -11.05 -4.45
CA LYS A 58 25.34 -12.19 -4.02
C LYS A 58 23.92 -11.81 -3.64
N GLN A 59 23.67 -10.57 -3.20
CA GLN A 59 22.42 -10.19 -2.57
C GLN A 59 21.97 -8.81 -3.01
N LEU A 60 20.66 -8.61 -3.01
CA LEU A 60 20.00 -7.31 -3.16
C LEU A 60 19.26 -6.99 -1.87
N TYR A 61 19.50 -5.81 -1.32
CA TYR A 61 18.89 -5.32 -0.10
C TYR A 61 17.95 -4.17 -0.43
N LEU A 62 16.67 -4.31 -0.08
CA LEU A 62 15.70 -3.23 -0.15
C LEU A 62 15.50 -2.67 1.27
N ILE A 63 15.93 -1.44 1.48
CA ILE A 63 15.78 -0.71 2.73
C ILE A 63 14.45 0.05 2.68
N MET A 64 13.54 -0.33 3.55
CA MET A 64 12.16 0.15 3.51
C MET A 64 11.72 0.70 4.86
N GLU A 65 10.61 1.39 4.85
CA GLU A 65 9.91 1.84 6.04
C GLU A 65 9.60 0.66 6.97
N TYR A 66 9.83 0.86 8.26
CA TYR A 66 9.47 -0.09 9.30
C TYR A 66 8.10 0.25 9.90
N ALA A 67 7.21 -0.71 9.91
CA ALA A 67 5.87 -0.64 10.48
C ALA A 67 5.80 -1.56 11.71
N PRO A 68 5.92 -1.03 12.94
CA PRO A 68 6.08 -1.84 14.16
C PRO A 68 4.78 -2.47 14.68
N GLY A 69 3.62 -2.06 14.19
CA GLY A 69 2.31 -2.50 14.68
C GLY A 69 1.89 -3.90 14.18
N GLY A 70 2.72 -4.56 13.36
CA GLY A 70 2.42 -5.89 12.81
C GLY A 70 1.40 -5.87 11.69
N GLU A 71 0.84 -7.03 11.39
CA GLU A 71 -0.14 -7.22 10.32
C GLU A 71 -1.57 -6.87 10.79
N LEU A 72 -2.39 -6.32 9.90
CA LEU A 72 -3.81 -6.13 10.16
C LEU A 72 -4.51 -7.47 10.44
N PHE A 73 -4.01 -8.55 9.85
CA PHE A 73 -4.48 -9.91 10.15
C PHE A 73 -4.39 -10.22 11.63
N ASP A 74 -3.21 -10.07 12.24
CA ASP A 74 -3.00 -10.32 13.67
C ASP A 74 -3.87 -9.41 14.54
N PHE A 75 -4.03 -8.15 14.13
CA PHE A 75 -4.91 -7.20 14.82
C PHE A 75 -6.38 -7.67 14.82
N ILE A 76 -6.89 -8.17 13.68
CA ILE A 76 -8.25 -8.72 13.58
C ILE A 76 -8.39 -9.95 14.49
N VAL A 77 -7.44 -10.88 14.44
CA VAL A 77 -7.46 -12.11 15.23
C VAL A 77 -7.46 -11.80 16.75
N GLN A 78 -6.56 -10.91 17.19
CA GLN A 78 -6.44 -10.52 18.61
C GLN A 78 -7.70 -9.78 19.11
N SER A 79 -8.30 -8.95 18.26
CA SER A 79 -9.50 -8.19 18.57
C SER A 79 -10.78 -9.02 18.40
N GLN A 80 -10.70 -10.25 17.86
CA GLN A 80 -11.80 -11.09 17.38
C GLN A 80 -12.61 -10.44 16.25
N ARG A 81 -12.81 -9.15 16.29
CA ARG A 81 -13.38 -8.29 15.24
C ARG A 81 -13.04 -6.82 15.52
N VAL A 82 -13.03 -6.00 14.49
CA VAL A 82 -12.79 -4.57 14.60
C VAL A 82 -14.13 -3.84 14.73
N LYS A 83 -14.26 -2.90 15.65
CA LYS A 83 -15.45 -2.04 15.76
C LYS A 83 -15.60 -1.19 14.50
N GLU A 84 -16.84 -0.97 14.05
CA GLU A 84 -17.12 -0.27 12.79
C GLU A 84 -16.45 1.12 12.65
N PRO A 85 -16.39 1.99 13.67
CA PRO A 85 -15.67 3.26 13.54
C PRO A 85 -14.18 3.10 13.29
N GLU A 86 -13.53 2.10 13.90
CA GLU A 86 -12.10 1.82 13.66
C GLU A 86 -11.90 1.12 12.32
N ALA A 87 -12.78 0.19 11.94
CA ALA A 87 -12.79 -0.43 10.61
C ALA A 87 -12.99 0.62 9.51
N CYS A 88 -13.86 1.61 9.73
CA CYS A 88 -14.05 2.73 8.81
C CYS A 88 -12.75 3.54 8.65
N ARG A 89 -12.04 3.85 9.74
CA ARG A 89 -10.75 4.55 9.68
C ARG A 89 -9.70 3.75 8.89
N PHE A 90 -9.57 2.46 9.14
CA PHE A 90 -8.67 1.60 8.36
C PHE A 90 -9.08 1.54 6.89
N PHE A 91 -10.38 1.40 6.63
CA PHE A 91 -10.89 1.31 5.28
C PHE A 91 -10.67 2.60 4.47
N HIS A 92 -10.80 3.78 5.10
CA HIS A 92 -10.40 5.05 4.47
C HIS A 92 -8.95 5.05 4.01
N GLN A 93 -8.05 4.53 4.84
CA GLN A 93 -6.62 4.49 4.56
C GLN A 93 -6.29 3.49 3.44
N ILE A 94 -6.95 2.31 3.47
CA ILE A 94 -6.82 1.28 2.41
C ILE A 94 -7.30 1.85 1.08
N ILE A 95 -8.51 2.41 1.03
CA ILE A 95 -9.08 2.99 -0.20
C ILE A 95 -8.23 4.14 -0.73
N ALA A 96 -7.65 4.99 0.14
CA ALA A 96 -6.77 6.06 -0.30
C ALA A 96 -5.48 5.53 -0.96
N GLY A 97 -4.86 4.50 -0.38
CA GLY A 97 -3.69 3.85 -0.96
C GLY A 97 -4.00 3.14 -2.29
N VAL A 98 -5.10 2.40 -2.35
CA VAL A 98 -5.54 1.70 -3.57
C VAL A 98 -5.90 2.69 -4.68
N GLU A 99 -6.60 3.79 -4.36
CA GLU A 99 -6.91 4.85 -5.33
C GLU A 99 -5.64 5.48 -5.92
N TYR A 100 -4.64 5.73 -5.06
CA TYR A 100 -3.35 6.25 -5.51
C TYR A 100 -2.65 5.29 -6.47
N LEU A 101 -2.61 3.98 -6.16
CA LEU A 101 -2.04 2.96 -7.05
C LEU A 101 -2.78 2.94 -8.40
N HIS A 102 -4.11 2.93 -8.37
CA HIS A 102 -4.92 2.90 -9.60
C HIS A 102 -4.71 4.16 -10.48
N LYS A 103 -4.51 5.34 -9.87
CA LYS A 103 -4.15 6.57 -10.60
C LYS A 103 -2.77 6.49 -11.26
N LEU A 104 -1.85 5.69 -10.72
CA LEU A 104 -0.56 5.39 -11.34
C LEU A 104 -0.63 4.27 -12.39
N GLY A 105 -1.82 3.71 -12.64
CA GLY A 105 -1.97 2.54 -13.50
C GLY A 105 -1.39 1.25 -12.89
N ILE A 106 -1.32 1.17 -11.56
CA ILE A 106 -0.82 0.01 -10.82
C ILE A 106 -1.99 -0.71 -10.17
N VAL A 107 -2.06 -2.03 -10.35
CA VAL A 107 -2.97 -2.92 -9.63
C VAL A 107 -2.18 -3.83 -8.72
N HIS A 108 -2.68 -4.01 -7.49
CA HIS A 108 -1.99 -4.77 -6.46
C HIS A 108 -2.14 -6.29 -6.66
N ARG A 109 -3.36 -6.76 -6.87
CA ARG A 109 -3.78 -8.16 -7.15
C ARG A 109 -3.56 -9.18 -6.02
N ASP A 110 -3.03 -8.78 -4.86
CA ASP A 110 -2.91 -9.63 -3.67
C ASP A 110 -3.21 -8.81 -2.39
N LEU A 111 -4.26 -8.00 -2.42
CA LEU A 111 -4.72 -7.29 -1.24
C LEU A 111 -5.36 -8.27 -0.25
N LYS A 112 -4.81 -8.31 0.96
CA LYS A 112 -5.26 -9.14 2.09
C LYS A 112 -4.73 -8.55 3.40
N PRO A 113 -5.30 -8.88 4.57
CA PRO A 113 -4.88 -8.30 5.84
C PRO A 113 -3.40 -8.56 6.21
N GLU A 114 -2.80 -9.64 5.69
CA GLU A 114 -1.37 -9.95 5.85
C GLU A 114 -0.47 -8.96 5.10
N ASN A 115 -0.97 -8.36 4.01
CA ASN A 115 -0.28 -7.35 3.21
C ASN A 115 -0.63 -5.91 3.61
N LEU A 116 -1.26 -5.73 4.77
CA LEU A 116 -1.62 -4.46 5.38
C LEU A 116 -0.94 -4.37 6.75
N LEU A 117 0.17 -3.66 6.83
CA LEU A 117 0.88 -3.46 8.09
C LEU A 117 0.35 -2.24 8.83
N LEU A 118 0.60 -2.18 10.12
CA LEU A 118 0.27 -1.06 11.00
C LEU A 118 1.55 -0.34 11.45
N ASP A 119 1.55 0.99 11.34
CA ASP A 119 2.62 1.81 11.92
C ASP A 119 2.45 1.97 13.45
N HIS A 120 3.31 2.76 14.08
CA HIS A 120 3.27 3.04 15.53
C HIS A 120 2.00 3.79 15.98
N LYS A 121 1.29 4.46 15.07
CA LYS A 121 0.00 5.14 15.30
C LYS A 121 -1.19 4.27 14.85
N LYS A 122 -0.94 3.01 14.52
CA LYS A 122 -1.93 2.10 13.91
C LYS A 122 -2.50 2.62 12.58
N ASN A 123 -1.69 3.29 11.75
CA ASN A 123 -2.10 3.61 10.38
C ASN A 123 -1.69 2.49 9.44
N ILE A 124 -2.53 2.26 8.43
CA ILE A 124 -2.30 1.25 7.40
C ILE A 124 -1.10 1.61 6.51
N LYS A 125 -0.30 0.59 6.20
CA LYS A 125 0.77 0.58 5.21
C LYS A 125 0.61 -0.62 4.29
N ILE A 126 0.21 -0.40 3.04
CA ILE A 126 0.10 -1.45 2.02
C ILE A 126 1.51 -1.91 1.64
N VAL A 127 1.72 -3.23 1.61
CA VAL A 127 3.01 -3.87 1.29
C VAL A 127 2.84 -4.97 0.25
N ASP A 128 3.96 -5.50 -0.23
CA ASP A 128 4.07 -6.66 -1.12
C ASP A 128 3.49 -6.44 -2.53
N PHE A 129 4.32 -5.87 -3.39
CA PHE A 129 4.01 -5.63 -4.80
C PHE A 129 4.49 -6.76 -5.73
N GLY A 130 4.84 -7.93 -5.18
CA GLY A 130 5.37 -9.07 -5.94
C GLY A 130 4.42 -9.61 -7.01
N LEU A 131 3.10 -9.46 -6.83
CA LEU A 131 2.07 -9.84 -7.79
C LEU A 131 1.47 -8.65 -8.54
N SER A 132 1.89 -7.44 -8.23
CA SER A 132 1.35 -6.21 -8.85
C SER A 132 1.69 -6.12 -10.33
N ASN A 133 0.90 -5.38 -11.07
CA ASN A 133 1.14 -5.13 -12.49
C ASN A 133 0.80 -3.68 -12.85
N THR A 134 1.48 -3.17 -13.88
CA THR A 134 1.11 -1.91 -14.51
C THR A 134 0.14 -2.18 -15.66
N TYR A 135 -0.82 -1.30 -15.88
CA TYR A 135 -1.79 -1.39 -16.96
C TYR A 135 -2.13 0.00 -17.51
N LYS A 136 -2.54 0.05 -18.78
CA LYS A 136 -3.12 1.26 -19.36
C LYS A 136 -4.62 1.28 -19.10
N THR A 137 -5.21 2.46 -19.02
CA THR A 137 -6.66 2.61 -18.83
C THR A 137 -7.43 1.81 -19.90
N GLY A 138 -8.32 0.92 -19.44
CA GLY A 138 -9.12 0.04 -20.33
C GLY A 138 -8.43 -1.27 -20.72
N GLU A 139 -7.16 -1.48 -20.38
CA GLU A 139 -6.47 -2.74 -20.61
C GLU A 139 -6.95 -3.82 -19.64
N THR A 140 -7.16 -5.03 -20.16
CA THR A 140 -7.60 -6.18 -19.36
C THR A 140 -6.48 -7.18 -19.12
N LEU A 141 -6.46 -7.75 -17.93
CA LEU A 141 -5.52 -8.78 -17.50
C LEU A 141 -6.16 -10.18 -17.61
N LYS A 142 -5.33 -11.23 -17.65
CA LYS A 142 -5.81 -12.62 -17.73
C LYS A 142 -5.22 -13.53 -16.66
N THR A 143 -4.08 -13.16 -16.06
CA THR A 143 -3.36 -14.03 -15.12
C THR A 143 -4.09 -14.08 -13.79
N ALA A 144 -4.58 -15.26 -13.40
CA ALA A 144 -5.06 -15.53 -12.07
C ALA A 144 -3.87 -15.60 -11.11
N CYS A 145 -3.93 -14.84 -10.02
CA CYS A 145 -2.89 -14.77 -8.99
C CYS A 145 -3.50 -14.30 -7.67
N GLY A 146 -2.72 -14.31 -6.60
CA GLY A 146 -3.14 -13.89 -5.27
C GLY A 146 -3.73 -15.03 -4.43
N SER A 147 -4.19 -14.65 -3.23
CA SER A 147 -4.76 -15.58 -2.25
C SER A 147 -6.21 -15.92 -2.60
N PRO A 148 -6.58 -17.20 -2.77
CA PRO A 148 -7.88 -17.57 -3.32
C PRO A 148 -9.11 -16.96 -2.61
N CYS A 149 -9.08 -16.88 -1.28
CA CYS A 149 -10.20 -16.33 -0.49
C CYS A 149 -10.48 -14.82 -0.77
N TYR A 150 -9.50 -14.10 -1.30
CA TYR A 150 -9.58 -12.68 -1.62
C TYR A 150 -9.72 -12.42 -3.12
N ALA A 151 -9.62 -13.47 -3.95
CA ALA A 151 -9.67 -13.35 -5.40
C ALA A 151 -11.09 -13.07 -5.90
N ALA A 152 -11.23 -12.17 -6.88
CA ALA A 152 -12.51 -11.82 -7.47
C ALA A 152 -13.08 -12.95 -8.35
N PRO A 153 -14.42 -13.06 -8.47
CA PRO A 153 -15.08 -14.10 -9.28
C PRO A 153 -14.56 -14.18 -10.71
N GLU A 154 -14.35 -13.04 -11.35
CA GLU A 154 -13.84 -12.96 -12.73
C GLU A 154 -12.40 -13.48 -12.88
N MET A 155 -11.58 -13.36 -11.84
CA MET A 155 -10.22 -13.96 -11.82
C MET A 155 -10.30 -15.48 -11.72
N ILE A 156 -11.14 -15.99 -10.81
CA ILE A 156 -11.35 -17.43 -10.60
C ILE A 156 -11.95 -18.08 -11.84
N ALA A 157 -12.86 -17.38 -12.52
CA ALA A 157 -13.47 -17.85 -13.77
C ALA A 157 -12.50 -17.83 -14.97
N GLY A 158 -11.25 -17.36 -14.80
CA GLY A 158 -10.26 -17.28 -15.89
C GLY A 158 -10.64 -16.27 -17.00
N LYS A 159 -11.57 -15.37 -16.73
CA LYS A 159 -11.98 -14.32 -17.66
C LYS A 159 -10.92 -13.21 -17.74
N ARG A 160 -10.99 -12.41 -18.80
CA ARG A 160 -10.26 -11.13 -18.82
C ARG A 160 -10.92 -10.16 -17.85
N TYR A 161 -10.13 -9.41 -17.08
CA TYR A 161 -10.63 -8.54 -16.03
C TYR A 161 -9.91 -7.19 -16.00
N LEU A 162 -10.60 -6.17 -15.50
CA LEU A 162 -10.00 -4.89 -15.16
C LEU A 162 -9.35 -5.01 -13.77
N GLY A 163 -8.04 -4.71 -13.70
CA GLY A 163 -7.28 -4.85 -12.46
C GLY A 163 -7.84 -4.03 -11.29
N SER A 164 -8.36 -2.82 -11.56
CA SER A 164 -9.01 -2.00 -10.53
C SER A 164 -10.23 -2.68 -9.89
N ASN A 165 -11.03 -3.40 -10.67
CA ASN A 165 -12.23 -4.07 -10.14
C ASN A 165 -11.87 -5.21 -9.17
N VAL A 166 -10.78 -5.95 -9.43
CA VAL A 166 -10.39 -7.06 -8.56
C VAL A 166 -9.78 -6.58 -7.24
N ASP A 167 -9.03 -5.47 -7.25
CA ASP A 167 -8.54 -4.87 -6.01
C ASP A 167 -9.70 -4.37 -5.14
N ILE A 168 -10.75 -3.80 -5.74
CA ILE A 168 -11.95 -3.37 -5.01
C ILE A 168 -12.68 -4.56 -4.38
N TRP A 169 -12.83 -5.69 -5.10
CA TRP A 169 -13.36 -6.91 -4.51
C TRP A 169 -12.57 -7.34 -3.27
N SER A 170 -11.24 -7.41 -3.38
CA SER A 170 -10.37 -7.76 -2.24
C SER A 170 -10.53 -6.78 -1.07
N CYS A 171 -10.70 -5.47 -1.33
CA CYS A 171 -11.04 -4.49 -0.29
C CYS A 171 -12.37 -4.82 0.40
N GLY A 172 -13.37 -5.30 -0.33
CA GLY A 172 -14.65 -5.74 0.24
C GLY A 172 -14.51 -6.96 1.15
N VAL A 173 -13.68 -7.94 0.74
CA VAL A 173 -13.37 -9.11 1.58
C VAL A 173 -12.65 -8.69 2.86
N ILE A 174 -11.69 -7.75 2.76
CA ILE A 174 -10.99 -7.20 3.92
C ILE A 174 -11.95 -6.45 4.86
N LEU A 175 -12.86 -5.65 4.31
CA LEU A 175 -13.87 -4.94 5.09
C LEU A 175 -14.77 -5.93 5.86
N PHE A 176 -15.25 -6.97 5.19
CA PHE A 176 -16.02 -8.04 5.83
C PHE A 176 -15.23 -8.69 6.95
N ALA A 177 -13.96 -9.08 6.68
CA ALA A 177 -13.09 -9.73 7.67
C ALA A 177 -12.84 -8.84 8.90
N MET A 178 -12.63 -7.54 8.72
CA MET A 178 -12.48 -6.60 9.84
C MET A 178 -13.72 -6.57 10.73
N ILE A 179 -14.92 -6.42 10.13
CA ILE A 179 -16.16 -6.22 10.89
C ILE A 179 -16.67 -7.54 11.48
N CYS A 180 -16.55 -8.64 10.75
CA CYS A 180 -17.09 -9.93 11.16
C CYS A 180 -16.11 -10.80 11.95
N GLY A 181 -14.78 -10.63 11.75
CA GLY A 181 -13.74 -11.42 12.39
C GLY A 181 -13.42 -12.74 11.67
N TYR A 182 -14.02 -12.99 10.52
CA TYR A 182 -13.82 -14.17 9.68
C TYR A 182 -14.07 -13.82 8.21
N LEU A 183 -13.71 -14.73 7.29
CA LEU A 183 -13.83 -14.50 5.85
C LEU A 183 -15.25 -14.73 5.32
N PRO A 184 -15.73 -13.97 4.31
CA PRO A 184 -17.03 -14.23 3.69
C PRO A 184 -17.05 -15.54 2.91
N PHE A 185 -15.91 -15.94 2.36
CA PHE A 185 -15.74 -17.15 1.57
C PHE A 185 -14.61 -17.98 2.14
N GLU A 186 -14.93 -19.15 2.66
CA GLU A 186 -13.97 -20.09 3.20
C GLU A 186 -14.47 -21.53 3.00
N ASP A 187 -13.58 -22.41 2.58
CA ASP A 187 -13.84 -23.84 2.49
C ASP A 187 -12.52 -24.61 2.42
N PRO A 188 -12.34 -25.73 3.14
CA PRO A 188 -11.16 -26.58 3.04
C PRO A 188 -10.94 -27.14 1.62
N ASN A 189 -12.02 -27.32 0.87
CA ASN A 189 -12.00 -27.76 -0.51
C ASN A 189 -11.99 -26.56 -1.45
N THR A 190 -10.91 -26.41 -2.23
CA THR A 190 -10.73 -25.29 -3.17
C THR A 190 -11.86 -25.19 -4.20
N ALA A 191 -12.38 -26.31 -4.70
CA ALA A 191 -13.49 -26.28 -5.67
C ALA A 191 -14.79 -25.75 -5.07
N ASN A 192 -15.06 -26.09 -3.79
CA ASN A 192 -16.21 -25.54 -3.07
C ASN A 192 -16.01 -24.05 -2.76
N LEU A 193 -14.81 -23.65 -2.36
CA LEU A 193 -14.46 -22.23 -2.17
C LEU A 193 -14.74 -21.43 -3.44
N TYR A 194 -14.29 -21.93 -4.59
CA TYR A 194 -14.53 -21.26 -5.88
C TYR A 194 -16.01 -21.19 -6.24
N LYS A 195 -16.79 -22.22 -5.96
CA LYS A 195 -18.25 -22.18 -6.15
C LYS A 195 -18.91 -21.08 -5.31
N LYS A 196 -18.55 -20.98 -4.02
CA LYS A 196 -19.05 -19.92 -3.12
C LYS A 196 -18.72 -18.53 -3.63
N ILE A 197 -17.47 -18.30 -4.07
CA ILE A 197 -17.05 -17.01 -4.59
C ILE A 197 -17.80 -16.66 -5.89
N LEU A 198 -17.92 -17.62 -6.82
CA LEU A 198 -18.62 -17.42 -8.09
C LEU A 198 -20.12 -17.18 -7.92
N SER A 199 -20.76 -17.83 -6.94
CA SER A 199 -22.17 -17.59 -6.62
C SER A 199 -22.39 -16.31 -5.80
N GLY A 200 -21.35 -15.80 -5.12
CA GLY A 200 -21.49 -14.68 -4.19
C GLY A 200 -22.30 -15.02 -2.94
N GLU A 201 -22.30 -16.30 -2.54
CA GLU A 201 -23.08 -16.79 -1.42
C GLU A 201 -22.29 -16.66 -0.12
N TYR A 202 -22.69 -15.72 0.73
CA TYR A 202 -22.15 -15.51 2.08
C TYR A 202 -23.19 -14.89 2.99
N THR A 203 -22.97 -14.98 4.30
CA THR A 203 -23.92 -14.48 5.31
C THR A 203 -23.30 -13.37 6.13
N ILE A 204 -23.98 -12.23 6.23
CA ILE A 204 -23.57 -11.12 7.10
C ILE A 204 -24.30 -11.23 8.44
N PRO A 205 -23.60 -11.27 9.59
CA PRO A 205 -24.20 -11.39 10.92
C PRO A 205 -25.16 -10.23 11.25
N LYS A 206 -26.14 -10.51 12.09
CA LYS A 206 -27.17 -9.52 12.49
C LYS A 206 -26.61 -8.31 13.25
N PHE A 207 -25.46 -8.44 13.89
CA PHE A 207 -24.83 -7.35 14.65
C PHE A 207 -24.16 -6.29 13.75
N VAL A 208 -23.97 -6.56 12.45
CA VAL A 208 -23.42 -5.62 11.48
C VAL A 208 -24.49 -4.59 11.14
N SER A 209 -24.13 -3.31 11.15
CA SER A 209 -25.07 -2.21 10.84
C SER A 209 -25.66 -2.35 9.44
N ALA A 210 -26.81 -1.72 9.21
CA ALA A 210 -27.47 -1.75 7.90
C ALA A 210 -26.60 -1.12 6.81
N GLU A 211 -25.96 -0.02 7.13
CA GLU A 211 -25.06 0.72 6.23
C GLU A 211 -23.79 -0.08 5.90
N ALA A 212 -23.19 -0.77 6.90
CA ALA A 212 -22.03 -1.64 6.64
C ALA A 212 -22.43 -2.82 5.73
N ARG A 213 -23.59 -3.40 5.97
CA ARG A 213 -24.14 -4.50 5.17
C ARG A 213 -24.35 -4.08 3.72
N GLU A 214 -24.97 -2.91 3.49
CA GLU A 214 -25.20 -2.35 2.17
C GLU A 214 -23.89 -2.15 1.42
N LEU A 215 -22.88 -1.52 2.06
CA LEU A 215 -21.58 -1.29 1.47
C LEU A 215 -20.86 -2.59 1.10
N ILE A 216 -20.82 -3.56 2.01
CA ILE A 216 -20.19 -4.87 1.77
C ILE A 216 -20.87 -5.56 0.57
N GLN A 217 -22.21 -5.60 0.50
CA GLN A 217 -22.96 -6.21 -0.60
C GLN A 217 -22.70 -5.51 -1.94
N ALA A 218 -22.59 -4.18 -1.93
CA ALA A 218 -22.29 -3.39 -3.13
C ALA A 218 -20.87 -3.62 -3.67
N ILE A 219 -19.89 -3.81 -2.77
CA ILE A 219 -18.50 -4.11 -3.14
C ILE A 219 -18.35 -5.58 -3.54
N LEU A 220 -18.95 -6.51 -2.82
CA LEU A 220 -18.91 -7.96 -3.10
C LEU A 220 -19.97 -8.37 -4.13
N ASN A 221 -20.26 -7.54 -5.11
CA ASN A 221 -21.08 -7.89 -6.25
C ASN A 221 -20.27 -8.73 -7.26
N THR A 222 -20.77 -9.92 -7.60
CA THR A 222 -20.09 -10.84 -8.53
C THR A 222 -20.03 -10.31 -9.95
N ASP A 223 -20.95 -9.41 -10.33
CA ASP A 223 -20.90 -8.70 -11.61
C ASP A 223 -19.98 -7.46 -11.46
N PRO A 224 -18.78 -7.45 -12.10
CA PRO A 224 -17.83 -6.35 -11.96
C PRO A 224 -18.35 -5.00 -12.50
N GLU A 225 -19.34 -5.01 -13.39
CA GLU A 225 -19.94 -3.76 -13.90
C GLU A 225 -20.91 -3.13 -12.92
N LYS A 226 -21.52 -3.94 -12.04
CA LYS A 226 -22.43 -3.48 -10.97
C LYS A 226 -21.70 -3.26 -9.65
N ARG A 227 -20.48 -3.77 -9.52
CA ARG A 227 -19.65 -3.60 -8.34
C ARG A 227 -19.32 -2.12 -8.12
N PHE A 228 -19.43 -1.64 -6.87
CA PHE A 228 -19.05 -0.29 -6.51
C PHE A 228 -17.60 0.01 -6.92
N LYS A 229 -17.41 1.22 -7.43
CA LYS A 229 -16.11 1.82 -7.71
C LYS A 229 -15.69 2.69 -6.53
N ILE A 230 -14.45 3.13 -6.47
CA ILE A 230 -13.93 3.99 -5.38
C ILE A 230 -14.79 5.24 -5.20
N ALA A 231 -15.27 5.84 -6.29
CA ALA A 231 -16.12 7.03 -6.24
C ALA A 231 -17.48 6.77 -5.54
N ASP A 232 -18.04 5.56 -5.69
CA ASP A 232 -19.29 5.15 -5.04
C ASP A 232 -19.05 4.86 -3.55
N ILE A 233 -17.96 4.14 -3.23
CA ILE A 233 -17.53 3.87 -1.86
C ILE A 233 -17.36 5.17 -1.08
N ARG A 234 -16.71 6.19 -1.67
CA ARG A 234 -16.48 7.48 -1.02
C ARG A 234 -17.75 8.27 -0.73
N LYS A 235 -18.83 8.03 -1.45
CA LYS A 235 -20.14 8.69 -1.22
C LYS A 235 -21.02 7.94 -0.23
N HIS A 236 -20.68 6.69 0.10
CA HIS A 236 -21.53 5.84 0.91
C HIS A 236 -21.62 6.32 2.38
N PRO A 237 -22.81 6.29 3.03
CA PRO A 237 -23.01 6.75 4.40
C PRO A 237 -22.06 6.08 5.39
N TRP A 238 -21.87 4.76 5.30
CA TRP A 238 -20.94 4.04 6.19
C TRP A 238 -19.51 4.56 6.09
N PHE A 239 -19.05 4.88 4.89
CA PHE A 239 -17.70 5.42 4.69
C PHE A 239 -17.56 6.81 5.32
N ASN A 240 -18.63 7.58 5.40
CA ASN A 240 -18.66 8.95 5.93
C ASN A 240 -19.14 9.06 7.38
N GLN A 241 -19.33 7.92 8.09
CA GLN A 241 -19.82 7.91 9.47
C GLN A 241 -18.84 8.51 10.49
N VAL A 242 -17.55 8.55 10.16
CA VAL A 242 -16.49 9.10 11.02
C VAL A 242 -15.85 10.30 10.34
N SER A 243 -15.76 11.43 11.05
CA SER A 243 -15.01 12.59 10.58
C SER A 243 -13.52 12.31 10.71
N LEU A 244 -12.84 12.13 9.61
CA LEU A 244 -11.41 11.83 9.55
C LEU A 244 -10.64 12.97 8.88
N PRO A 245 -9.38 13.22 9.28
CA PRO A 245 -8.51 14.15 8.57
C PRO A 245 -8.39 13.75 7.09
N LYS A 246 -8.31 14.76 6.23
CA LYS A 246 -8.09 14.53 4.80
C LYS A 246 -6.75 13.83 4.58
N ILE A 247 -6.78 12.65 3.98
CA ILE A 247 -5.56 11.94 3.59
C ILE A 247 -4.95 12.65 2.38
N THR A 248 -3.65 12.93 2.43
CA THR A 248 -2.92 13.48 1.29
C THR A 248 -2.91 12.50 0.13
N GLY A 249 -3.04 13.00 -1.10
CA GLY A 249 -3.15 12.17 -2.30
C GLY A 249 -1.86 11.49 -2.76
N GLY A 250 -0.78 11.60 -1.97
CA GLY A 250 0.55 11.11 -2.35
C GLY A 250 1.24 12.00 -3.41
N ILE A 251 2.44 11.62 -3.79
CA ILE A 251 3.24 12.32 -4.80
C ILE A 251 3.36 11.45 -6.05
N PHE A 252 2.98 11.98 -7.19
CA PHE A 252 3.10 11.32 -8.50
C PHE A 252 4.49 11.57 -9.06
N ILE A 253 5.39 10.62 -8.86
CA ILE A 253 6.78 10.73 -9.32
C ILE A 253 6.85 10.90 -10.84
N GLY A 254 7.64 11.90 -11.27
CA GLY A 254 7.76 12.26 -12.69
C GLY A 254 6.66 13.19 -13.22
N LEU A 255 5.56 13.37 -12.48
CA LEU A 255 4.46 14.30 -12.83
C LEU A 255 4.39 15.49 -11.88
N SER A 256 4.74 15.30 -10.62
CA SER A 256 4.70 16.33 -9.57
C SER A 256 6.12 16.61 -9.07
N GLN A 257 6.42 17.88 -8.80
CA GLN A 257 7.62 18.22 -8.05
C GLN A 257 7.51 17.68 -6.61
N ILE A 258 8.64 17.27 -6.06
CA ILE A 258 8.73 16.79 -4.68
C ILE A 258 8.95 18.01 -3.77
N PRO A 259 8.03 18.32 -2.83
CA PRO A 259 8.27 19.38 -1.87
C PRO A 259 9.37 18.97 -0.90
N ILE A 260 10.33 19.85 -0.65
CA ILE A 260 11.48 19.59 0.22
C ILE A 260 11.35 20.42 1.49
N ASN A 261 11.39 19.79 2.64
CA ASN A 261 11.41 20.47 3.93
C ASN A 261 12.79 21.09 4.16
N VAL A 262 12.83 22.43 4.28
CA VAL A 262 14.07 23.21 4.36
C VAL A 262 14.82 22.90 5.66
N LYS A 263 14.13 22.78 6.78
CA LYS A 263 14.77 22.45 8.08
C LYS A 263 15.46 21.09 8.06
N VAL A 264 14.78 20.08 7.49
CA VAL A 264 15.36 18.74 7.34
C VAL A 264 16.54 18.76 6.37
N LEU A 265 16.48 19.60 5.32
CA LEU A 265 17.58 19.78 4.40
C LEU A 265 18.81 20.42 5.09
N GLU A 266 18.60 21.37 6.00
CA GLU A 266 19.66 21.96 6.82
C GLU A 266 20.26 20.95 7.80
N MET A 267 19.46 20.10 8.44
CA MET A 267 19.95 18.99 9.26
C MET A 267 20.86 18.06 8.47
N LEU A 268 20.59 17.79 7.19
CA LEU A 268 21.48 16.98 6.34
C LEU A 268 22.88 17.62 6.18
N VAL A 269 22.95 18.94 6.13
CA VAL A 269 24.24 19.66 6.05
C VAL A 269 25.05 19.42 7.31
N GLU A 270 24.44 19.36 8.49
CA GLU A 270 25.12 19.01 9.75
C GLU A 270 25.71 17.58 9.72
N TYR A 271 25.11 16.68 8.94
CA TYR A 271 25.62 15.32 8.68
C TYR A 271 26.63 15.27 7.50
N ASN A 272 27.19 16.43 7.08
CA ASN A 272 28.19 16.57 6.01
C ASN A 272 27.66 16.25 4.59
N PHE A 273 26.35 16.31 4.34
CA PHE A 273 25.82 16.25 2.97
C PHE A 273 25.81 17.62 2.33
N LYS A 274 26.23 17.72 1.08
CA LYS A 274 26.11 18.96 0.31
C LYS A 274 24.65 19.25 -0.03
N LYS A 275 24.16 20.44 0.34
CA LYS A 275 22.76 20.86 0.15
C LYS A 275 22.29 20.68 -1.30
N ASP A 276 23.05 21.20 -2.26
CA ASP A 276 22.69 21.13 -3.68
C ASP A 276 22.63 19.70 -4.21
N TYR A 277 23.53 18.83 -3.74
CA TYR A 277 23.51 17.42 -4.10
C TYR A 277 22.30 16.71 -3.52
N ALA A 278 21.92 17.03 -2.29
CA ALA A 278 20.73 16.47 -1.63
C ALA A 278 19.46 16.88 -2.41
N VAL A 279 19.30 18.16 -2.74
CA VAL A 279 18.17 18.66 -3.55
C VAL A 279 18.10 17.94 -4.91
N LYS A 280 19.21 17.84 -5.64
CA LYS A 280 19.27 17.11 -6.92
C LYS A 280 18.87 15.63 -6.78
N CYS A 281 19.30 14.97 -5.69
CA CYS A 281 18.93 13.58 -5.43
C CYS A 281 17.44 13.41 -5.10
N ILE A 282 16.87 14.32 -4.30
CA ILE A 282 15.45 14.27 -3.91
C ILE A 282 14.57 14.53 -5.15
N ASN A 283 14.86 15.60 -5.91
CA ASN A 283 14.09 15.94 -7.12
C ASN A 283 14.15 14.83 -8.17
N ALA A 284 15.31 14.17 -8.32
CA ALA A 284 15.48 13.03 -9.21
C ALA A 284 14.90 11.72 -8.64
N ASN A 285 14.24 11.77 -7.49
CA ASN A 285 13.70 10.60 -6.78
C ASN A 285 14.70 9.44 -6.68
N LYS A 286 15.97 9.75 -6.36
CA LYS A 286 17.00 8.72 -6.16
C LYS A 286 16.71 7.95 -4.87
N HIS A 287 17.09 6.67 -4.86
CA HIS A 287 17.02 5.77 -3.70
C HIS A 287 18.44 5.44 -3.24
N ASN A 288 19.07 6.40 -2.57
CA ASN A 288 20.45 6.32 -2.10
C ASN A 288 20.58 6.85 -0.67
N HIS A 289 21.78 6.76 -0.11
CA HIS A 289 22.07 7.15 1.25
C HIS A 289 21.64 8.59 1.62
N VAL A 290 21.75 9.54 0.69
CA VAL A 290 21.35 10.94 0.93
C VAL A 290 19.85 11.08 1.09
N THR A 291 19.08 10.50 0.14
CA THR A 291 17.61 10.54 0.19
C THR A 291 17.06 9.72 1.33
N THR A 292 17.70 8.61 1.68
CA THR A 292 17.38 7.80 2.85
C THR A 292 17.52 8.61 4.13
N SER A 293 18.66 9.28 4.33
CA SER A 293 18.87 10.14 5.48
C SER A 293 17.84 11.26 5.57
N TYR A 294 17.53 11.91 4.44
CA TYR A 294 16.50 12.94 4.37
C TYR A 294 15.12 12.44 4.82
N TYR A 295 14.64 11.33 4.24
CA TYR A 295 13.30 10.82 4.56
C TYR A 295 13.20 10.24 5.97
N LEU A 296 14.25 9.67 6.52
CA LEU A 296 14.28 9.20 7.89
C LEU A 296 14.28 10.37 8.89
N LEU A 297 15.03 11.44 8.62
CA LEU A 297 14.97 12.67 9.41
C LEU A 297 13.58 13.33 9.32
N LEU A 298 13.01 13.41 8.12
CA LEU A 298 11.66 13.94 7.92
C LEU A 298 10.63 13.17 8.75
N LYS A 299 10.67 11.84 8.72
CA LYS A 299 9.81 10.97 9.52
C LYS A 299 10.00 11.21 11.03
N ARG A 300 11.24 11.36 11.47
CA ARG A 300 11.54 11.68 12.88
C ARG A 300 10.95 13.01 13.30
N GLN A 301 11.09 14.05 12.48
CA GLN A 301 10.50 15.38 12.74
C GLN A 301 8.97 15.32 12.77
N GLU A 302 8.36 14.53 11.90
CA GLU A 302 6.91 14.28 11.92
C GLU A 302 6.47 13.60 13.23
N GLN A 303 7.21 12.61 13.70
CA GLN A 303 6.90 11.91 14.96
C GLN A 303 7.03 12.82 16.18
N LEU A 304 7.96 13.77 16.16
CA LEU A 304 8.15 14.78 17.21
C LEU A 304 7.11 15.92 17.14
N GLY A 305 6.33 16.01 16.06
CA GLY A 305 5.37 17.10 15.84
C GLY A 305 6.03 18.43 15.47
N GLU A 306 7.25 18.39 14.95
CA GLU A 306 8.08 19.57 14.63
C GLU A 306 7.96 20.00 13.16
N LEU A 307 7.17 19.26 12.34
CA LEU A 307 6.92 19.65 10.94
C LEU A 307 5.83 20.71 10.83
N SER A 308 6.09 21.68 9.97
CA SER A 308 5.11 22.67 9.52
C SER A 308 4.99 22.67 8.01
N ASP A 309 3.78 22.81 7.47
CA ASP A 309 3.56 22.95 6.02
C ASP A 309 4.33 24.14 5.42
N LYS A 310 4.64 25.16 6.22
CA LYS A 310 5.40 26.34 5.82
C LYS A 310 6.88 26.06 5.57
N ASP A 311 7.40 24.94 6.07
CA ASP A 311 8.81 24.55 5.93
C ASP A 311 9.08 23.80 4.63
N PHE A 312 8.05 23.57 3.80
CA PHE A 312 8.18 22.88 2.52
C PHE A 312 8.28 23.85 1.35
N GLU A 313 9.30 23.68 0.54
CA GLU A 313 9.57 24.49 -0.65
C GLU A 313 9.80 23.59 -1.88
N TYR A 314 9.59 24.20 -3.07
CA TYR A 314 9.89 23.57 -4.35
C TYR A 314 11.20 24.15 -4.90
N PHE A 315 12.19 23.31 -5.16
CA PHE A 315 13.49 23.70 -5.68
C PHE A 315 13.56 23.45 -7.18
N ASP A 316 13.94 24.49 -7.95
CA ASP A 316 14.18 24.36 -9.40
C ASP A 316 15.66 23.99 -9.65
N ASP A 317 15.88 22.77 -10.15
CA ASP A 317 17.23 22.25 -10.46
C ASP A 317 18.03 23.16 -11.42
N ARG A 318 17.34 23.97 -12.24
CA ARG A 318 17.98 24.90 -13.19
C ARG A 318 18.60 26.12 -12.52
N LYS A 319 18.25 26.39 -11.27
CA LYS A 319 18.77 27.50 -10.46
C LYS A 319 19.86 27.08 -9.47
N ILE A 320 20.20 25.80 -9.44
CA ILE A 320 21.24 25.24 -8.57
C ILE A 320 22.50 25.09 -9.43
N ASN A 321 23.38 26.11 -9.38
CA ASN A 321 24.69 26.12 -10.08
C ASN A 321 25.74 25.30 -9.34
#